data_a6f1fcba84c3ca8f36135cbed3b2fa74
#
_entry.id   a6f1fcba84c3ca8f36135cbed3b2fa74
#
_cell.length_a   1.000
_cell.length_b   1.000
_cell.length_c   1.000
_cell.angle_alpha   90.00
_cell.angle_beta   90.00
_cell.angle_gamma   90.00
#
_symmetry.space_group_name_H-M   'P 1'
#
loop_
_entity.id
_entity.type
_entity.pdbx_description
1 polymer ?
#
loop_
_entity_poly.entity_id
_entity_poly.type
_entity_poly.pdbx_seq_one_letter_code
_entity_poly.pdbx_strand_id
1 'polypeptide(L)'
;NTTVQSAYHLLDGYYGKMGLYIVAIGVTSPENQWYEVNSKDLDEKHLQEVQDFMNDTLLQDIPTEFTYYKGSDYPNPKYANHDEVRVVTFGDIDSQPCGTPHVNNVNQIGSFIILGSEKTSRGTRIYTTVSWATNIKLKKYYNLIQELRKTLNAKEDDILENIQTLRNTNKIYKKQIEELQKELTAYKVKDILQMKANVLVDVVDVSQLRTVSQALLNQVSSTKILITSSDDINDFSIISPEGKARDIYAAIQESLEASGGGSPKIVTARSSKPKQEIIELLQKSI
;
A
#
# COMPACT_ATOMS: atom_id res chain seq x y z
N ASN A 1 5.92 -27.45 12.08
CA ASN A 1 6.42 -26.77 13.31
C ASN A 1 7.72 -27.38 13.85
N THR A 2 7.99 -28.67 13.69
CA THR A 2 9.20 -29.36 14.18
C THR A 2 10.51 -28.69 13.70
N THR A 3 10.64 -28.45 12.40
CA THR A 3 11.84 -27.81 11.80
C THR A 3 12.03 -26.37 12.28
N VAL A 4 10.94 -25.61 12.45
CA VAL A 4 10.97 -24.22 12.92
C VAL A 4 11.41 -24.16 14.38
N GLN A 5 10.86 -25.03 15.23
CA GLN A 5 11.24 -25.11 16.64
C GLN A 5 12.74 -25.48 16.79
N SER A 6 13.21 -26.44 16.00
CA SER A 6 14.62 -26.82 16.02
C SER A 6 15.55 -25.68 15.54
N ALA A 7 15.14 -24.95 14.49
CA ALA A 7 15.89 -23.79 14.03
C ALA A 7 15.96 -22.69 15.10
N TYR A 8 14.88 -22.48 15.86
CA TYR A 8 14.86 -21.45 16.89
C TYR A 8 15.69 -21.83 18.14
N HIS A 9 15.88 -23.11 18.42
CA HIS A 9 16.87 -23.56 19.40
C HIS A 9 18.30 -23.18 18.99
N LEU A 10 18.68 -23.41 17.73
CA LEU A 10 19.99 -23.01 17.23
C LEU A 10 20.20 -21.48 17.35
N LEU A 11 19.16 -20.70 17.06
CA LEU A 11 19.21 -19.25 17.20
C LEU A 11 19.32 -18.81 18.68
N ASP A 12 18.58 -19.46 19.58
CA ASP A 12 18.66 -19.15 21.01
C ASP A 12 20.06 -19.42 21.56
N GLY A 13 20.67 -20.53 21.17
CA GLY A 13 22.09 -20.83 21.48
C GLY A 13 23.05 -19.81 20.87
N TYR A 14 22.83 -19.36 19.63
CA TYR A 14 23.65 -18.32 19.00
C TYR A 14 23.58 -17.00 19.78
N TYR A 15 22.36 -16.50 20.04
CA TYR A 15 22.17 -15.26 20.78
C TYR A 15 22.62 -15.37 22.25
N GLY A 16 22.46 -16.53 22.85
CA GLY A 16 22.92 -16.82 24.22
C GLY A 16 24.43 -16.58 24.41
N LYS A 17 25.26 -16.90 23.42
CA LYS A 17 26.71 -16.62 23.43
C LYS A 17 27.01 -15.11 23.46
N MET A 18 26.07 -14.28 23.03
CA MET A 18 26.16 -12.81 23.05
C MET A 18 25.47 -12.18 24.29
N GLY A 19 24.92 -12.98 25.19
CA GLY A 19 24.13 -12.52 26.32
C GLY A 19 22.75 -12.00 25.92
N LEU A 20 22.28 -12.34 24.73
CA LEU A 20 20.95 -12.03 24.21
C LEU A 20 20.05 -13.28 24.28
N TYR A 21 18.74 -13.07 24.21
CA TYR A 21 17.77 -14.17 24.24
C TYR A 21 16.53 -13.87 23.41
N ILE A 22 15.88 -14.92 22.94
CA ILE A 22 14.62 -14.85 22.22
C ILE A 22 13.48 -14.62 23.23
N VAL A 23 12.78 -13.48 23.11
CA VAL A 23 11.66 -13.10 24.00
C VAL A 23 10.30 -13.56 23.51
N ALA A 24 10.20 -13.84 22.21
CA ALA A 24 8.96 -14.33 21.58
C ALA A 24 9.24 -15.02 20.25
N ILE A 25 8.39 -15.96 19.92
CA ILE A 25 8.34 -16.62 18.62
C ILE A 25 6.92 -16.63 18.08
N GLY A 26 6.76 -16.55 16.76
CA GLY A 26 5.48 -16.66 16.08
C GLY A 26 5.57 -17.54 14.84
N VAL A 27 4.66 -18.51 14.78
CA VAL A 27 4.51 -19.41 13.64
C VAL A 27 3.02 -19.54 13.36
N THR A 28 2.45 -18.56 12.69
CA THR A 28 1.00 -18.53 12.39
C THR A 28 0.67 -19.20 11.06
N SER A 29 1.61 -19.22 10.14
CA SER A 29 1.51 -19.92 8.85
C SER A 29 2.91 -20.19 8.31
N PRO A 30 3.06 -21.02 7.26
CA PRO A 30 4.34 -21.18 6.57
C PRO A 30 4.93 -19.86 6.05
N GLU A 31 4.08 -18.90 5.73
CA GLU A 31 4.49 -17.60 5.20
C GLU A 31 4.78 -16.56 6.29
N ASN A 32 4.38 -16.83 7.54
CA ASN A 32 4.50 -15.90 8.66
C ASN A 32 5.20 -16.59 9.84
N GLN A 33 6.51 -16.62 9.78
CA GLN A 33 7.42 -17.15 10.80
C GLN A 33 8.35 -16.03 11.25
N TRP A 34 8.48 -15.85 12.56
CA TRP A 34 9.35 -14.82 13.12
C TRP A 34 9.80 -15.19 14.53
N TYR A 35 10.88 -14.59 14.95
CA TYR A 35 11.33 -14.56 16.34
C TYR A 35 11.69 -13.12 16.74
N GLU A 36 11.73 -12.86 18.04
CA GLU A 36 12.02 -11.54 18.59
C GLU A 36 13.13 -11.65 19.63
N VAL A 37 14.19 -10.87 19.45
CA VAL A 37 15.36 -10.83 20.33
C VAL A 37 15.31 -9.57 21.19
N ASN A 38 15.75 -9.65 22.46
CA ASN A 38 15.75 -8.57 23.46
C ASN A 38 16.74 -7.42 23.19
N SER A 39 17.14 -7.20 21.95
CA SER A 39 18.03 -6.11 21.55
C SER A 39 17.42 -5.28 20.43
N LYS A 40 17.57 -3.95 20.51
CA LYS A 40 17.21 -2.99 19.46
C LYS A 40 18.37 -2.65 18.53
N ASP A 41 19.57 -3.14 18.84
CA ASP A 41 20.81 -2.77 18.17
C ASP A 41 21.28 -3.83 17.14
N LEU A 42 20.35 -4.72 16.73
CA LEU A 42 20.61 -5.66 15.64
C LEU A 42 20.48 -4.93 14.31
N ASP A 43 21.62 -4.73 13.65
CA ASP A 43 21.72 -4.14 12.33
C ASP A 43 21.77 -5.20 11.22
N GLU A 44 21.84 -4.77 9.97
CA GLU A 44 21.89 -5.66 8.81
C GLU A 44 23.12 -6.58 8.83
N LYS A 45 24.25 -6.10 9.36
CA LYS A 45 25.47 -6.90 9.49
C LYS A 45 25.26 -8.06 10.47
N HIS A 46 24.67 -7.80 11.62
CA HIS A 46 24.35 -8.87 12.59
C HIS A 46 23.36 -9.89 12.00
N LEU A 47 22.36 -9.43 11.24
CA LEU A 47 21.41 -10.34 10.59
C LEU A 47 22.10 -11.21 9.55
N GLN A 48 23.10 -10.67 8.83
CA GLN A 48 23.91 -11.48 7.91
C GLN A 48 24.79 -12.50 8.65
N GLU A 49 25.41 -12.13 9.76
CA GLU A 49 26.19 -13.03 10.61
C GLU A 49 25.32 -14.20 11.14
N VAL A 50 24.07 -13.92 11.54
CA VAL A 50 23.08 -14.95 11.92
C VAL A 50 22.73 -15.85 10.74
N GLN A 51 22.51 -15.25 9.56
CA GLN A 51 22.21 -16.00 8.34
C GLN A 51 23.36 -16.96 7.97
N ASP A 52 24.60 -16.47 8.05
CA ASP A 52 25.80 -17.27 7.75
C ASP A 52 25.97 -18.41 8.78
N PHE A 53 25.83 -18.10 10.07
CA PHE A 53 25.83 -19.11 11.13
C PHE A 53 24.79 -20.22 10.88
N MET A 54 23.57 -19.84 10.53
CA MET A 54 22.51 -20.81 10.24
C MET A 54 22.84 -21.64 8.99
N ASN A 55 23.32 -21.02 7.92
CA ASN A 55 23.69 -21.72 6.70
C ASN A 55 24.78 -22.77 6.98
N ASP A 56 25.84 -22.41 7.72
CA ASP A 56 26.93 -23.29 8.05
C ASP A 56 26.50 -24.42 9.00
N THR A 57 25.65 -24.10 9.98
CA THR A 57 25.16 -25.08 10.96
C THR A 57 24.24 -26.12 10.32
N LEU A 58 23.37 -25.71 9.41
CA LEU A 58 22.40 -26.57 8.74
C LEU A 58 23.05 -27.58 7.78
N LEU A 59 24.32 -27.38 7.41
CA LEU A 59 25.11 -28.34 6.61
C LEU A 59 25.80 -29.40 7.47
N GLN A 60 25.83 -29.23 8.80
CA GLN A 60 26.53 -30.12 9.69
C GLN A 60 25.68 -31.35 10.07
N ASP A 61 26.34 -32.45 10.33
CA ASP A 61 25.72 -33.68 10.85
C ASP A 61 25.71 -33.64 12.38
N ILE A 62 24.82 -32.85 12.95
CA ILE A 62 24.66 -32.69 14.40
C ILE A 62 23.40 -33.44 14.84
N PRO A 63 23.54 -34.56 15.57
CA PRO A 63 22.38 -35.26 16.11
C PRO A 63 21.69 -34.44 17.19
N THR A 64 20.35 -34.57 17.26
CA THR A 64 19.57 -34.04 18.37
C THR A 64 19.51 -35.07 19.47
N GLU A 65 19.96 -34.69 20.65
CA GLU A 65 19.94 -35.58 21.82
C GLU A 65 18.74 -35.21 22.73
N PHE A 66 18.12 -36.24 23.30
CA PHE A 66 17.01 -36.11 24.24
C PHE A 66 17.38 -36.73 25.57
N THR A 67 17.52 -35.95 26.61
CA THR A 67 17.79 -36.41 27.96
C THR A 67 16.59 -36.14 28.87
N TYR A 68 16.23 -37.10 29.69
CA TYR A 68 15.07 -37.05 30.56
C TYR A 68 15.50 -37.01 32.04
N TYR A 69 14.98 -36.07 32.80
CA TYR A 69 15.22 -35.89 34.22
C TYR A 69 13.90 -35.97 34.97
N LYS A 70 13.92 -36.47 36.22
CA LYS A 70 12.82 -36.14 37.13
C LYS A 70 12.90 -34.65 37.45
N GLY A 71 11.75 -33.98 37.62
CA GLY A 71 11.74 -32.53 37.89
C GLY A 71 12.56 -32.17 39.13
N SER A 72 12.52 -33.02 40.18
CA SER A 72 13.32 -32.87 41.39
C SER A 72 14.82 -32.89 41.18
N ASP A 73 15.27 -33.60 40.15
CA ASP A 73 16.69 -33.84 39.86
C ASP A 73 17.26 -32.86 38.82
N TYR A 74 16.37 -32.06 38.22
CA TYR A 74 16.81 -31.05 37.27
C TYR A 74 17.31 -29.80 38.00
N PRO A 75 18.46 -29.22 37.59
CA PRO A 75 19.11 -28.13 38.35
C PRO A 75 18.31 -26.87 38.53
N ASN A 76 17.33 -26.57 37.64
CA ASN A 76 16.52 -25.36 37.71
C ASN A 76 15.27 -25.61 38.56
N PRO A 77 15.11 -24.91 39.72
CA PRO A 77 13.99 -25.12 40.65
C PRO A 77 12.59 -24.88 40.06
N LYS A 78 12.51 -24.17 38.95
CA LYS A 78 11.25 -23.94 38.22
C LYS A 78 10.58 -25.22 37.79
N TYR A 79 11.37 -26.28 37.57
CA TYR A 79 10.89 -27.57 37.10
C TYR A 79 10.72 -28.61 38.22
N ALA A 80 11.01 -28.27 39.48
CA ALA A 80 11.00 -29.20 40.60
C ALA A 80 9.68 -29.99 40.76
N ASN A 81 8.56 -29.40 40.39
CA ASN A 81 7.22 -30.01 40.54
C ASN A 81 6.75 -30.72 39.23
N HIS A 82 7.60 -30.87 38.23
CA HIS A 82 7.28 -31.62 37.01
C HIS A 82 7.63 -33.08 37.22
N ASP A 83 6.80 -34.00 36.73
CA ASP A 83 7.09 -35.44 36.79
C ASP A 83 8.32 -35.77 35.98
N GLU A 84 8.44 -35.16 34.80
CA GLU A 84 9.53 -35.34 33.86
C GLU A 84 9.91 -34.04 33.18
N VAL A 85 11.21 -33.80 33.02
CA VAL A 85 11.77 -32.67 32.23
C VAL A 85 12.59 -33.27 31.09
N ARG A 86 12.15 -33.04 29.87
CA ARG A 86 12.90 -33.42 28.68
C ARG A 86 13.80 -32.25 28.27
N VAL A 87 15.11 -32.51 28.24
CA VAL A 87 16.12 -31.59 27.73
C VAL A 87 16.45 -31.97 26.29
N VAL A 88 16.46 -30.98 25.42
CA VAL A 88 16.83 -31.15 24.00
C VAL A 88 18.18 -30.47 23.78
N THR A 89 19.12 -31.21 23.20
CA THR A 89 20.49 -30.74 22.99
C THR A 89 20.85 -30.81 21.50
N PHE A 90 21.44 -29.75 21.00
CA PHE A 90 21.97 -29.64 19.63
C PHE A 90 23.48 -29.40 19.68
N GLY A 91 24.24 -30.50 19.86
CA GLY A 91 25.71 -30.45 20.04
C GLY A 91 26.13 -29.50 21.17
N ASP A 92 27.06 -28.59 20.86
CA ASP A 92 27.55 -27.54 21.75
C ASP A 92 26.85 -26.18 21.54
N ILE A 93 25.79 -26.16 20.69
CA ILE A 93 25.11 -24.94 20.31
C ILE A 93 24.07 -24.57 21.36
N ASP A 94 23.16 -25.48 21.68
CA ASP A 94 22.04 -25.23 22.61
C ASP A 94 21.67 -26.50 23.38
N SER A 95 21.31 -26.34 24.66
CA SER A 95 20.80 -27.42 25.52
C SER A 95 19.82 -26.85 26.53
N GLN A 96 18.53 -27.12 26.35
CA GLN A 96 17.48 -26.53 27.21
C GLN A 96 16.24 -27.43 27.33
N PRO A 97 15.43 -27.26 28.38
CA PRO A 97 14.17 -27.97 28.54
C PRO A 97 13.17 -27.58 27.44
N CYS A 98 12.68 -28.56 26.70
CA CYS A 98 11.68 -28.35 25.66
C CYS A 98 10.74 -29.52 25.47
N GLY A 99 9.45 -29.27 25.51
CA GLY A 99 8.39 -30.27 25.30
C GLY A 99 7.91 -30.38 23.84
N THR A 100 8.36 -29.53 22.91
CA THR A 100 7.89 -29.55 21.53
C THR A 100 8.62 -30.60 20.69
N PRO A 101 8.05 -31.10 19.58
CA PRO A 101 8.74 -32.00 18.66
C PRO A 101 9.93 -31.31 17.98
N HIS A 102 11.05 -32.07 17.84
CA HIS A 102 12.25 -31.63 17.14
C HIS A 102 12.70 -32.61 16.07
N VAL A 103 13.54 -32.16 15.15
CA VAL A 103 14.23 -33.04 14.18
C VAL A 103 15.21 -33.94 14.91
N ASN A 104 15.55 -35.07 14.32
CA ASN A 104 16.56 -35.99 14.88
C ASN A 104 17.99 -35.54 14.56
N ASN A 105 18.16 -34.67 13.58
CA ASN A 105 19.44 -34.13 13.16
C ASN A 105 19.25 -32.75 12.59
N VAL A 106 20.21 -31.85 12.84
CA VAL A 106 20.17 -30.45 12.43
C VAL A 106 20.00 -30.30 10.90
N ASN A 107 20.62 -31.14 10.10
CA ASN A 107 20.51 -31.09 8.63
C ASN A 107 19.09 -31.37 8.11
N GLN A 108 18.20 -31.96 8.91
CA GLN A 108 16.78 -32.16 8.57
C GLN A 108 15.94 -30.87 8.62
N ILE A 109 16.48 -29.82 9.20
CA ILE A 109 15.85 -28.50 9.15
C ILE A 109 15.79 -28.00 7.69
N GLY A 110 16.84 -28.29 6.92
CA GLY A 110 16.94 -28.02 5.49
C GLY A 110 17.38 -26.59 5.21
N SER A 111 16.47 -25.64 5.14
CA SER A 111 16.81 -24.25 4.81
C SER A 111 16.31 -23.26 5.86
N PHE A 112 17.03 -22.17 6.00
CA PHE A 112 16.66 -21.02 6.83
C PHE A 112 17.01 -19.73 6.08
N ILE A 113 16.08 -18.76 6.00
CA ILE A 113 16.34 -17.46 5.39
C ILE A 113 15.73 -16.37 6.26
N ILE A 114 16.50 -15.33 6.54
CA ILE A 114 16.03 -14.08 7.13
C ILE A 114 15.43 -13.23 6.00
N LEU A 115 14.21 -12.77 6.20
CA LEU A 115 13.45 -11.98 5.21
C LEU A 115 13.48 -10.48 5.48
N GLY A 116 13.83 -10.11 6.71
CA GLY A 116 13.87 -8.73 7.18
C GLY A 116 13.62 -8.64 8.67
N SER A 117 13.64 -7.43 9.19
CA SER A 117 13.42 -7.16 10.61
C SER A 117 12.66 -5.87 10.85
N GLU A 118 12.08 -5.75 12.05
CA GLU A 118 11.48 -4.51 12.54
C GLU A 118 11.78 -4.31 14.02
N LYS A 119 11.90 -3.07 14.45
CA LYS A 119 12.07 -2.73 15.87
C LYS A 119 10.73 -2.76 16.57
N THR A 120 10.70 -3.36 17.77
CA THR A 120 9.51 -3.44 18.62
C THR A 120 9.75 -2.75 19.96
N SER A 121 8.74 -2.74 20.83
CA SER A 121 8.92 -2.24 22.20
C SER A 121 9.91 -3.08 23.02
N ARG A 122 10.00 -4.39 22.75
CA ARG A 122 10.81 -5.36 23.52
C ARG A 122 12.18 -5.63 22.90
N GLY A 123 12.40 -5.30 21.63
CA GLY A 123 13.65 -5.57 20.94
C GLY A 123 13.53 -5.49 19.42
N THR A 124 14.10 -6.47 18.73
CA THR A 124 14.01 -6.59 17.27
C THR A 124 13.30 -7.88 16.90
N ARG A 125 12.26 -7.77 16.08
CA ARG A 125 11.57 -8.91 15.48
C ARG A 125 12.19 -9.21 14.12
N ILE A 126 12.55 -10.47 13.91
CA ILE A 126 13.19 -10.95 12.69
C ILE A 126 12.23 -11.93 12.01
N TYR A 127 11.86 -11.61 10.77
CA TYR A 127 11.02 -12.44 9.93
C TYR A 127 11.86 -13.48 9.20
N THR A 128 11.41 -14.71 9.22
CA THR A 128 12.15 -15.84 8.66
C THR A 128 11.29 -16.74 7.79
N THR A 129 11.94 -17.63 7.08
CA THR A 129 11.30 -18.80 6.47
C THR A 129 12.23 -20.02 6.68
N VAL A 130 11.63 -21.14 7.04
CA VAL A 130 12.36 -22.34 7.45
C VAL A 130 11.83 -23.54 6.67
N SER A 131 12.75 -24.41 6.22
CA SER A 131 12.43 -25.69 5.59
C SER A 131 11.59 -25.54 4.30
N TRP A 132 10.59 -26.37 4.11
CA TRP A 132 9.71 -26.36 2.94
C TRP A 132 8.97 -25.04 2.70
N ALA A 133 8.76 -24.23 3.74
CA ALA A 133 8.18 -22.89 3.61
C ALA A 133 9.06 -21.97 2.75
N THR A 134 10.38 -22.16 2.77
CA THR A 134 11.32 -21.47 1.89
C THR A 134 11.04 -21.76 0.42
N ASN A 135 10.78 -23.02 0.08
CA ASN A 135 10.49 -23.42 -1.30
C ASN A 135 9.18 -22.81 -1.80
N ILE A 136 8.15 -22.76 -0.95
CA ILE A 136 6.88 -22.09 -1.29
C ILE A 136 7.13 -20.61 -1.58
N LYS A 137 7.86 -19.93 -0.70
CA LYS A 137 8.16 -18.51 -0.83
C LYS A 137 9.01 -18.20 -2.05
N LEU A 138 10.02 -19.01 -2.31
CA LEU A 138 10.84 -18.92 -3.51
C LEU A 138 9.98 -19.05 -4.79
N LYS A 139 9.11 -20.07 -4.84
CA LYS A 139 8.21 -20.27 -5.99
C LYS A 139 7.26 -19.08 -6.18
N LYS A 140 6.72 -18.54 -5.10
CA LYS A 140 5.86 -17.36 -5.15
C LYS A 140 6.59 -16.14 -5.72
N TYR A 141 7.79 -15.85 -5.23
CA TYR A 141 8.59 -14.72 -5.73
C TYR A 141 9.06 -14.93 -7.16
N TYR A 142 9.45 -16.14 -7.52
CA TYR A 142 9.79 -16.47 -8.91
C TYR A 142 8.60 -16.19 -9.85
N ASN A 143 7.40 -16.64 -9.48
CA ASN A 143 6.21 -16.41 -10.28
C ASN A 143 5.90 -14.90 -10.41
N LEU A 144 6.04 -14.12 -9.32
CA LEU A 144 5.87 -12.67 -9.33
C LEU A 144 6.88 -11.99 -10.27
N ILE A 145 8.15 -12.38 -10.23
CA ILE A 145 9.18 -11.84 -11.13
C ILE A 145 8.84 -12.18 -12.59
N GLN A 146 8.40 -13.40 -12.87
CA GLN A 146 7.99 -13.78 -14.23
C GLN A 146 6.80 -12.96 -14.74
N GLU A 147 5.83 -12.65 -13.88
CA GLU A 147 4.69 -11.80 -14.20
C GLU A 147 5.14 -10.35 -14.47
N LEU A 148 6.02 -9.79 -13.64
CA LEU A 148 6.59 -8.47 -13.86
C LEU A 148 7.36 -8.39 -15.18
N ARG A 149 8.18 -9.39 -15.50
CA ARG A 149 8.89 -9.48 -16.77
C ARG A 149 7.95 -9.45 -17.96
N LYS A 150 6.86 -10.21 -17.91
CA LYS A 150 5.84 -10.23 -18.98
C LYS A 150 5.12 -8.88 -19.09
N THR A 151 4.69 -8.32 -17.98
CA THR A 151 3.93 -7.05 -17.92
C THR A 151 4.76 -5.88 -18.46
N LEU A 152 6.04 -5.83 -18.10
CA LEU A 152 6.95 -4.77 -18.49
C LEU A 152 7.67 -5.04 -19.82
N ASN A 153 7.54 -6.25 -20.36
CA ASN A 153 8.33 -6.74 -21.51
C ASN A 153 9.84 -6.50 -21.30
N ALA A 154 10.35 -6.87 -20.11
CA ALA A 154 11.69 -6.55 -19.65
C ALA A 154 12.44 -7.81 -19.20
N LYS A 155 13.77 -7.75 -19.22
CA LYS A 155 14.62 -8.72 -18.51
C LYS A 155 14.52 -8.46 -17.00
N GLU A 156 14.91 -9.44 -16.19
CA GLU A 156 14.84 -9.36 -14.73
C GLU A 156 15.64 -8.18 -14.18
N ASP A 157 16.87 -8.00 -14.66
CA ASP A 157 17.75 -6.92 -14.22
C ASP A 157 17.26 -5.53 -14.63
N ASP A 158 16.43 -5.43 -15.66
CA ASP A 158 15.91 -4.17 -16.20
C ASP A 158 14.58 -3.74 -15.54
N ILE A 159 13.96 -4.57 -14.68
CA ILE A 159 12.63 -4.33 -14.13
C ILE A 159 12.57 -2.99 -13.37
N LEU A 160 13.53 -2.73 -12.50
CA LEU A 160 13.54 -1.50 -11.69
C LEU A 160 13.75 -0.25 -12.55
N GLU A 161 14.63 -0.31 -13.54
CA GLU A 161 14.87 0.80 -14.46
C GLU A 161 13.62 1.10 -15.31
N ASN A 162 12.97 0.07 -15.82
CA ASN A 162 11.71 0.22 -16.57
C ASN A 162 10.60 0.85 -15.71
N ILE A 163 10.44 0.43 -14.45
CA ILE A 163 9.47 1.03 -13.54
C ILE A 163 9.80 2.51 -13.32
N GLN A 164 11.06 2.85 -13.11
CA GLN A 164 11.49 4.24 -12.91
C GLN A 164 11.23 5.10 -14.16
N THR A 165 11.51 4.56 -15.33
CA THR A 165 11.24 5.20 -16.63
C THR A 165 9.74 5.44 -16.82
N LEU A 166 8.89 4.44 -16.55
CA LEU A 166 7.43 4.59 -16.63
C LEU A 166 6.91 5.66 -15.67
N ARG A 167 7.43 5.72 -14.44
CA ARG A 167 7.05 6.76 -13.47
C ARG A 167 7.43 8.16 -13.96
N ASN A 168 8.62 8.32 -14.50
CA ASN A 168 9.09 9.61 -15.03
C ASN A 168 8.27 10.05 -16.24
N THR A 169 8.02 9.14 -17.18
CA THR A 169 7.20 9.38 -18.37
C THR A 169 5.77 9.78 -18.01
N ASN A 170 5.15 9.07 -17.06
CA ASN A 170 3.83 9.44 -16.54
C ASN A 170 3.80 10.85 -15.93
N LYS A 171 4.87 11.26 -15.23
CA LYS A 171 4.96 12.62 -14.68
C LYS A 171 5.05 13.68 -15.79
N ILE A 172 5.79 13.38 -16.86
CA ILE A 172 5.90 14.26 -18.03
C ILE A 172 4.54 14.38 -18.73
N TYR A 173 3.87 13.25 -18.99
CA TYR A 173 2.56 13.27 -19.65
C TYR A 173 1.50 14.00 -18.83
N LYS A 174 1.49 13.87 -17.52
CA LYS A 174 0.57 14.65 -16.66
C LYS A 174 0.76 16.15 -16.87
N LYS A 175 2.00 16.63 -16.90
CA LYS A 175 2.28 18.06 -17.14
C LYS A 175 1.83 18.49 -18.54
N GLN A 176 2.12 17.70 -19.55
CA GLN A 176 1.68 18.02 -20.92
C GLN A 176 0.16 18.07 -21.03
N ILE A 177 -0.54 17.13 -20.39
CA ILE A 177 -2.02 17.15 -20.35
C ILE A 177 -2.53 18.41 -19.67
N GLU A 178 -1.95 18.82 -18.54
CA GLU A 178 -2.32 20.06 -17.84
C GLU A 178 -2.08 21.30 -18.70
N GLU A 179 -0.97 21.36 -19.43
CA GLU A 179 -0.65 22.46 -20.35
C GLU A 179 -1.64 22.51 -21.52
N LEU A 180 -1.90 21.38 -22.17
CA LEU A 180 -2.88 21.29 -23.26
C LEU A 180 -4.30 21.65 -22.81
N GLN A 181 -4.68 21.25 -21.57
CA GLN A 181 -5.97 21.63 -21.01
C GLN A 181 -6.08 23.14 -20.76
N LYS A 182 -4.98 23.78 -20.31
CA LYS A 182 -4.94 25.25 -20.16
C LYS A 182 -5.08 25.96 -21.50
N GLU A 183 -4.33 25.52 -22.51
CA GLU A 183 -4.44 26.10 -23.87
C GLU A 183 -5.84 25.93 -24.43
N LEU A 184 -6.41 24.72 -24.36
CA LEU A 184 -7.77 24.47 -24.81
C LEU A 184 -8.79 25.34 -24.10
N THR A 185 -8.65 25.51 -22.77
CA THR A 185 -9.49 26.39 -21.99
C THR A 185 -9.39 27.83 -22.48
N ALA A 186 -8.18 28.33 -22.74
CA ALA A 186 -7.96 29.68 -23.25
C ALA A 186 -8.62 29.93 -24.61
N TYR A 187 -8.50 28.96 -25.54
CA TYR A 187 -9.20 29.04 -26.83
C TYR A 187 -10.73 29.07 -26.68
N LYS A 188 -11.29 28.16 -25.87
CA LYS A 188 -12.74 28.12 -25.61
C LYS A 188 -13.24 29.42 -24.97
N VAL A 189 -12.51 29.97 -24.02
CA VAL A 189 -12.83 31.27 -23.38
C VAL A 189 -12.82 32.36 -24.43
N LYS A 190 -11.82 32.43 -25.29
CA LYS A 190 -11.75 33.44 -26.37
C LYS A 190 -12.95 33.36 -27.31
N ASP A 191 -13.33 32.15 -27.70
CA ASP A 191 -14.49 31.93 -28.57
C ASP A 191 -15.80 32.37 -27.90
N ILE A 192 -16.00 31.99 -26.62
CA ILE A 192 -17.17 32.36 -25.83
C ILE A 192 -17.29 33.88 -25.66
N LEU A 193 -16.17 34.58 -25.46
CA LEU A 193 -16.17 36.05 -25.33
C LEU A 193 -16.59 36.78 -26.61
N GLN A 194 -16.42 36.16 -27.77
CA GLN A 194 -16.87 36.68 -29.05
C GLN A 194 -18.40 36.52 -29.26
N MET A 195 -19.02 35.60 -28.52
CA MET A 195 -20.44 35.30 -28.62
C MET A 195 -21.26 36.37 -27.87
N LYS A 196 -22.21 37.00 -28.56
CA LYS A 196 -23.06 38.03 -27.97
C LYS A 196 -24.11 37.50 -27.00
N ALA A 197 -24.49 36.22 -27.13
CA ALA A 197 -25.51 35.61 -26.27
C ALA A 197 -25.02 35.46 -24.83
N ASN A 198 -25.94 35.61 -23.89
CA ASN A 198 -25.66 35.39 -22.46
C ASN A 198 -25.88 33.95 -22.03
N VAL A 199 -26.75 33.22 -22.71
CA VAL A 199 -26.96 31.77 -22.50
C VAL A 199 -26.36 31.05 -23.70
N LEU A 200 -25.40 30.19 -23.44
CA LEU A 200 -24.61 29.44 -24.43
C LEU A 200 -24.78 27.94 -24.20
N VAL A 201 -25.08 27.23 -25.27
CA VAL A 201 -25.44 25.80 -25.20
C VAL A 201 -24.43 24.99 -25.96
N ASP A 202 -23.97 23.91 -25.35
CA ASP A 202 -23.04 22.91 -25.91
C ASP A 202 -21.72 23.50 -26.46
N VAL A 203 -21.26 24.60 -25.89
CA VAL A 203 -19.99 25.24 -26.26
C VAL A 203 -18.79 24.63 -25.51
N VAL A 204 -19.05 23.87 -24.46
CA VAL A 204 -18.04 23.19 -23.65
C VAL A 204 -18.54 21.78 -23.26
N ASP A 205 -17.61 20.85 -23.04
CA ASP A 205 -17.95 19.54 -22.50
C ASP A 205 -18.18 19.63 -20.98
N VAL A 206 -18.94 18.68 -20.42
CA VAL A 206 -19.23 18.59 -18.98
C VAL A 206 -17.93 18.62 -18.14
N SER A 207 -16.89 17.89 -18.57
CA SER A 207 -15.59 17.84 -17.89
C SER A 207 -14.86 19.20 -17.83
N GLN A 208 -15.17 20.11 -18.74
CA GLN A 208 -14.54 21.43 -18.88
C GLN A 208 -15.39 22.56 -18.31
N LEU A 209 -16.69 22.31 -18.06
CA LEU A 209 -17.66 23.33 -17.65
C LEU A 209 -17.15 24.19 -16.50
N ARG A 210 -16.66 23.55 -15.43
CA ARG A 210 -16.15 24.25 -14.24
C ARG A 210 -14.89 25.06 -14.53
N THR A 211 -13.94 24.49 -15.25
CA THR A 211 -12.65 25.13 -15.55
C THR A 211 -12.82 26.34 -16.45
N VAL A 212 -13.64 26.20 -17.50
CA VAL A 212 -13.97 27.30 -18.42
C VAL A 212 -14.76 28.38 -17.70
N SER A 213 -15.73 28.03 -16.84
CA SER A 213 -16.50 29.00 -16.04
C SER A 213 -15.60 29.84 -15.12
N GLN A 214 -14.63 29.21 -14.46
CA GLN A 214 -13.66 29.92 -13.62
C GLN A 214 -12.76 30.86 -14.42
N ALA A 215 -12.33 30.44 -15.61
CA ALA A 215 -11.52 31.27 -16.48
C ALA A 215 -12.30 32.44 -17.10
N LEU A 216 -13.58 32.25 -17.41
CA LEU A 216 -14.46 33.28 -17.91
C LEU A 216 -14.78 34.37 -16.87
N LEU A 217 -14.90 34.02 -15.58
CA LEU A 217 -15.33 34.93 -14.53
C LEU A 217 -14.54 36.25 -14.50
N ASN A 218 -13.24 36.17 -14.75
CA ASN A 218 -12.36 37.35 -14.71
C ASN A 218 -12.32 38.14 -16.02
N GLN A 219 -13.07 37.71 -17.06
CA GLN A 219 -13.03 38.27 -18.41
C GLN A 219 -14.41 38.74 -18.92
N VAL A 220 -15.47 38.31 -18.26
CA VAL A 220 -16.84 38.74 -18.63
C VAL A 220 -17.27 39.98 -17.81
N SER A 221 -17.99 40.88 -18.45
CA SER A 221 -18.55 42.10 -17.82
C SER A 221 -20.02 41.95 -17.42
N SER A 222 -20.69 40.89 -17.87
CA SER A 222 -22.10 40.60 -17.59
C SER A 222 -22.25 39.10 -17.28
N THR A 223 -23.40 38.75 -16.71
CA THR A 223 -23.72 37.35 -16.41
C THR A 223 -23.73 36.52 -17.69
N LYS A 224 -22.99 35.37 -17.68
CA LYS A 224 -23.01 34.37 -18.72
C LYS A 224 -23.45 33.04 -18.13
N ILE A 225 -24.15 32.25 -18.92
CA ILE A 225 -24.62 30.93 -18.56
C ILE A 225 -24.13 29.94 -19.62
N LEU A 226 -23.48 28.88 -19.17
CA LEU A 226 -23.09 27.76 -20.01
C LEU A 226 -23.98 26.58 -19.68
N ILE A 227 -24.53 25.91 -20.70
CA ILE A 227 -25.32 24.70 -20.57
C ILE A 227 -24.68 23.63 -21.44
N THR A 228 -24.49 22.43 -20.90
CA THR A 228 -24.00 21.29 -21.65
C THR A 228 -24.73 20.03 -21.25
N SER A 229 -24.87 19.09 -22.14
CA SER A 229 -25.62 17.86 -21.91
C SER A 229 -24.70 16.64 -22.05
N SER A 230 -24.93 15.67 -21.18
CA SER A 230 -24.37 14.32 -21.28
C SER A 230 -25.49 13.33 -21.00
N ASP A 231 -25.79 12.48 -21.95
CA ASP A 231 -26.95 11.57 -21.89
C ASP A 231 -28.26 12.36 -21.63
N ASP A 232 -29.04 11.94 -20.64
CA ASP A 232 -30.30 12.60 -20.26
C ASP A 232 -30.13 13.68 -19.17
N ILE A 233 -28.90 14.12 -18.90
CA ILE A 233 -28.59 15.07 -17.84
C ILE A 233 -28.01 16.35 -18.46
N ASN A 234 -28.50 17.49 -17.98
CA ASN A 234 -28.00 18.80 -18.35
C ASN A 234 -27.20 19.39 -17.19
N ASP A 235 -25.94 19.67 -17.42
CA ASP A 235 -25.09 20.43 -16.50
C ASP A 235 -25.06 21.90 -16.95
N PHE A 236 -25.16 22.81 -16.02
CA PHE A 236 -25.08 24.23 -16.33
C PHE A 236 -24.25 25.01 -15.31
N SER A 237 -23.70 26.13 -15.75
CA SER A 237 -22.93 27.06 -14.91
C SER A 237 -23.41 28.48 -15.10
N ILE A 238 -23.73 29.13 -13.99
CA ILE A 238 -24.09 30.55 -13.92
C ILE A 238 -22.84 31.31 -13.47
N ILE A 239 -22.34 32.21 -14.32
CA ILE A 239 -21.14 33.01 -14.09
C ILE A 239 -21.54 34.46 -14.00
N SER A 240 -21.45 35.06 -12.82
CA SER A 240 -21.84 36.45 -12.57
C SER A 240 -20.72 37.26 -11.93
N PRO A 241 -20.04 38.14 -12.65
CA PRO A 241 -19.01 38.98 -12.07
C PRO A 241 -19.55 39.91 -10.97
N GLU A 242 -20.85 40.26 -11.03
CA GLU A 242 -21.55 41.06 -10.03
C GLU A 242 -21.90 40.29 -8.73
N GLY A 243 -21.72 38.98 -8.70
CA GLY A 243 -21.98 38.16 -7.51
C GLY A 243 -23.44 37.70 -7.37
N LYS A 244 -24.23 37.70 -8.44
CA LYS A 244 -25.65 37.31 -8.43
C LYS A 244 -25.93 35.84 -8.76
N ALA A 245 -24.88 35.04 -8.99
CA ALA A 245 -25.06 33.64 -9.45
C ALA A 245 -25.88 32.79 -8.48
N ARG A 246 -25.71 32.97 -7.16
CA ARG A 246 -26.53 32.26 -6.16
C ARG A 246 -27.98 32.68 -6.16
N ASP A 247 -28.27 33.97 -6.30
CA ASP A 247 -29.65 34.49 -6.29
C ASP A 247 -30.40 33.99 -7.53
N ILE A 248 -29.74 34.02 -8.69
CA ILE A 248 -30.29 33.47 -9.94
C ILE A 248 -30.55 31.96 -9.76
N TYR A 249 -29.62 31.22 -9.21
CA TYR A 249 -29.77 29.77 -8.97
C TYR A 249 -30.92 29.47 -8.00
N ALA A 250 -31.02 30.19 -6.89
CA ALA A 250 -32.08 30.00 -5.90
C ALA A 250 -33.48 30.24 -6.49
N ALA A 251 -33.62 31.19 -7.42
CA ALA A 251 -34.90 31.50 -8.09
C ALA A 251 -35.38 30.37 -9.02
N ILE A 252 -34.49 29.53 -9.53
CA ILE A 252 -34.81 28.49 -10.53
C ILE A 252 -34.63 27.06 -10.03
N GLN A 253 -33.97 26.87 -8.88
CA GLN A 253 -33.58 25.56 -8.37
C GLN A 253 -34.77 24.60 -8.26
N GLU A 254 -35.85 25.02 -7.63
CA GLU A 254 -37.05 24.17 -7.47
C GLU A 254 -37.71 23.85 -8.81
N SER A 255 -37.89 24.83 -9.68
CA SER A 255 -38.52 24.65 -10.99
C SER A 255 -37.74 23.70 -11.88
N LEU A 256 -36.41 23.74 -11.81
CA LEU A 256 -35.53 22.86 -12.57
C LEU A 256 -35.21 21.55 -11.85
N GLU A 257 -35.69 21.33 -10.63
CA GLU A 257 -35.31 20.22 -9.79
C GLU A 257 -33.76 20.06 -9.76
N ALA A 258 -33.09 21.21 -9.75
CA ALA A 258 -31.64 21.23 -9.95
C ALA A 258 -30.85 20.94 -8.67
N SER A 259 -29.82 20.14 -8.81
CA SER A 259 -28.88 19.82 -7.74
C SER A 259 -27.51 20.44 -8.04
N GLY A 260 -27.01 21.28 -7.15
CA GLY A 260 -25.73 21.96 -7.33
C GLY A 260 -25.48 23.03 -6.30
N GLY A 261 -24.52 23.90 -6.60
CA GLY A 261 -24.18 25.04 -5.75
C GLY A 261 -22.87 25.71 -6.17
N GLY A 262 -22.45 26.66 -5.36
CA GLY A 262 -21.21 27.40 -5.64
C GLY A 262 -21.09 28.69 -4.84
N SER A 263 -20.28 29.60 -5.34
CA SER A 263 -20.05 30.93 -4.77
C SER A 263 -21.08 31.96 -5.31
N PRO A 264 -21.19 33.16 -4.75
CA PRO A 264 -21.99 34.22 -5.34
C PRO A 264 -21.61 34.54 -6.79
N LYS A 265 -20.40 34.29 -7.21
CA LYS A 265 -19.90 34.57 -8.57
C LYS A 265 -20.04 33.42 -9.56
N ILE A 266 -20.01 32.18 -9.09
CA ILE A 266 -20.16 30.98 -9.94
C ILE A 266 -20.97 29.93 -9.20
N VAL A 267 -22.04 29.48 -9.85
CA VAL A 267 -22.81 28.30 -9.44
C VAL A 267 -22.77 27.29 -10.56
N THR A 268 -22.53 26.04 -10.22
CA THR A 268 -22.63 24.89 -11.13
C THR A 268 -23.71 23.96 -10.62
N ALA A 269 -24.63 23.55 -11.49
CA ALA A 269 -25.72 22.69 -11.13
C ALA A 269 -26.08 21.74 -12.27
N ARG A 270 -26.89 20.75 -11.95
CA ARG A 270 -27.31 19.64 -12.80
C ARG A 270 -28.82 19.48 -12.70
N SER A 271 -29.48 19.21 -13.83
CA SER A 271 -30.93 18.94 -13.89
C SER A 271 -31.22 17.87 -14.93
N SER A 272 -32.22 17.04 -14.66
CA SER A 272 -32.81 16.10 -15.63
C SER A 272 -33.95 16.66 -16.43
N LYS A 273 -34.33 17.95 -16.21
CA LYS A 273 -35.35 18.62 -17.01
C LYS A 273 -34.91 18.80 -18.47
N PRO A 274 -35.85 18.88 -19.42
CA PRO A 274 -35.53 19.11 -20.82
C PRO A 274 -34.65 20.35 -21.01
N LYS A 275 -33.63 20.25 -21.87
CA LYS A 275 -32.70 21.33 -22.13
C LYS A 275 -33.39 22.66 -22.49
N GLN A 276 -34.47 22.61 -23.28
CA GLN A 276 -35.21 23.78 -23.71
C GLN A 276 -35.86 24.54 -22.52
N GLU A 277 -36.41 23.79 -21.56
CA GLU A 277 -36.99 24.35 -20.33
C GLU A 277 -35.93 25.07 -19.48
N ILE A 278 -34.74 24.44 -19.36
CA ILE A 278 -33.60 25.02 -18.65
C ILE A 278 -33.16 26.34 -19.31
N ILE A 279 -33.05 26.37 -20.65
CA ILE A 279 -32.70 27.57 -21.42
C ILE A 279 -33.69 28.69 -21.16
N GLU A 280 -35.00 28.42 -21.27
CA GLU A 280 -36.04 29.41 -21.11
C GLU A 280 -36.09 30.04 -19.71
N LEU A 281 -35.97 29.21 -18.67
CA LEU A 281 -35.93 29.67 -17.29
C LEU A 281 -34.67 30.52 -16.99
N LEU A 282 -33.52 30.06 -17.46
CA LEU A 282 -32.27 30.77 -17.28
C LEU A 282 -32.22 32.09 -18.06
N GLN A 283 -32.81 32.17 -19.26
CA GLN A 283 -32.91 33.40 -20.03
C GLN A 283 -33.81 34.44 -19.37
N LYS A 284 -34.87 34.03 -18.66
CA LYS A 284 -35.79 34.92 -17.94
C LYS A 284 -35.19 35.43 -16.61
N SER A 285 -34.14 34.79 -16.12
CA SER A 285 -33.54 35.05 -14.79
C SER A 285 -32.33 35.99 -14.83
N ILE A 286 -31.89 36.45 -16.04
CA ILE A 286 -30.72 37.33 -16.23
C ILE A 286 -31.09 38.69 -16.86
#